data_82dfe420c76f909fa88c8881a7f79444
#
_entry.id   82dfe420c76f909fa88c8881a7f79444
#
_cell.length_a   1.000
_cell.length_b   1.000
_cell.length_c   1.000
_cell.angle_alpha   90.00
_cell.angle_beta   90.00
_cell.angle_gamma   90.00
#
_symmetry.space_group_name_H-M   'P 1'
#
loop_
_entity.id
_entity.type
_entity.pdbx_description
1 polymer ?
#
loop_
_entity_poly.entity_id
_entity_poly.type
_entity_poly.pdbx_seq_one_letter_code
_entity_poly.pdbx_strand_id
1 'polypeptide(L)'
;MANTEILLESGTNEIEVMQFTIFGELYGINVAKVLEIMMADKVKPIPHSHDAVEGIFKPRETLLTVINLPKYLTGECGDKKDRDLFIITNFNKMHIAFRVHSVVGISRISWEAIQKPDKALTNGEDGVATGIAQCGDNLVTILDFEKIVAEIAPETTIQVSDIDKLGDRMQREQSIILAEDSILLTKMISDSLLRAGYTNLTTFNNGREAWEFLESIRSEPDFYMRAALLITDIEMPEMDGHRLTKLVKEDENMKNMPVIIFSSLINEEMRVKGKQLGADEQLSKPEIGRLVEVMDALLDRRDIK
;
A
#
# COMPACT_ATOMS: atom_id res chain seq x y z
N MET A 1 -16.78 29.73 10.12
CA MET A 1 -15.99 28.52 10.35
C MET A 1 -16.79 27.37 9.76
N ALA A 2 -16.53 27.02 8.51
CA ALA A 2 -17.16 25.88 7.86
C ALA A 2 -16.30 24.66 8.17
N ASN A 3 -16.83 23.75 8.97
CA ASN A 3 -16.30 22.38 9.10
C ASN A 3 -16.46 21.72 7.73
N THR A 4 -15.39 21.63 7.00
CA THR A 4 -15.33 20.77 5.82
C THR A 4 -14.98 19.37 6.33
N GLU A 5 -15.95 18.68 6.88
CA GLU A 5 -15.92 17.23 6.96
C GLU A 5 -16.02 16.70 5.54
N ILE A 6 -14.89 16.59 4.87
CA ILE A 6 -14.76 15.76 3.67
C ILE A 6 -14.55 14.33 4.21
N LEU A 7 -15.60 13.77 4.76
CA LEU A 7 -15.70 12.35 5.01
C LEU A 7 -15.85 11.69 3.62
N LEU A 8 -14.76 11.16 3.08
CA LEU A 8 -14.85 10.12 2.05
C LEU A 8 -15.79 9.06 2.60
N GLU A 9 -16.94 8.84 1.95
CA GLU A 9 -17.79 7.71 2.30
C GLU A 9 -16.95 6.44 2.21
N SER A 10 -16.89 5.67 3.30
CA SER A 10 -16.02 4.50 3.39
C SER A 10 -16.41 3.48 2.32
N GLY A 11 -15.43 3.01 1.53
CA GLY A 11 -15.63 2.00 0.48
C GLY A 11 -16.27 2.52 -0.81
N THR A 12 -16.06 3.80 -1.17
CA THR A 12 -16.50 4.38 -2.46
C THR A 12 -15.62 4.02 -3.64
N ASN A 13 -14.48 3.35 -3.41
CA ASN A 13 -13.49 3.04 -4.44
C ASN A 13 -12.83 4.28 -5.06
N GLU A 14 -12.63 5.33 -4.26
CA GLU A 14 -12.01 6.60 -4.68
C GLU A 14 -10.71 6.86 -3.91
N ILE A 15 -9.81 7.57 -4.57
CA ILE A 15 -8.54 8.04 -4.02
C ILE A 15 -8.40 9.55 -4.21
N GLU A 16 -7.86 10.26 -3.22
CA GLU A 16 -7.41 11.65 -3.35
C GLU A 16 -5.93 11.67 -3.69
N VAL A 17 -5.61 12.20 -4.87
CA VAL A 17 -4.25 12.26 -5.40
C VAL A 17 -3.75 13.70 -5.32
N MET A 18 -2.66 13.92 -4.57
CA MET A 18 -1.90 15.16 -4.62
C MET A 18 -1.01 15.12 -5.86
N GLN A 19 -1.19 16.11 -6.74
CA GLN A 19 -0.41 16.26 -7.95
C GLN A 19 0.81 17.15 -7.71
N PHE A 20 1.95 16.75 -8.22
CA PHE A 20 3.20 17.48 -8.14
C PHE A 20 4.00 17.37 -9.45
N THR A 21 5.00 18.23 -9.63
CA THR A 21 5.79 18.24 -10.86
C THR A 21 7.25 17.87 -10.61
N ILE A 22 7.81 17.13 -11.56
CA ILE A 22 9.23 16.86 -11.72
C ILE A 22 9.60 17.11 -13.18
N PHE A 23 10.53 18.03 -13.45
CA PHE A 23 10.94 18.47 -14.80
C PHE A 23 9.78 18.87 -15.74
N GLY A 24 8.66 19.31 -15.16
CA GLY A 24 7.45 19.73 -15.91
C GLY A 24 6.44 18.60 -16.10
N GLU A 25 6.80 17.34 -15.87
CA GLU A 25 5.89 16.21 -15.92
C GLU A 25 5.06 16.11 -14.63
N LEU A 26 3.82 15.62 -14.75
CA LEU A 26 2.88 15.47 -13.63
C LEU A 26 2.92 14.08 -13.03
N TYR A 27 3.11 14.07 -11.73
CA TYR A 27 3.08 12.87 -10.91
C TYR A 27 2.05 13.03 -9.78
N GLY A 28 1.64 11.90 -9.20
CA GLY A 28 0.67 11.85 -8.11
C GLY A 28 1.10 10.97 -6.96
N ILE A 29 0.70 11.37 -5.76
CA ILE A 29 0.79 10.57 -4.53
C ILE A 29 -0.58 10.58 -3.84
N ASN A 30 -0.96 9.46 -3.22
CA ASN A 30 -2.14 9.41 -2.37
C ASN A 30 -2.01 10.40 -1.20
N VAL A 31 -2.99 11.30 -1.05
CA VAL A 31 -3.02 12.30 0.02
C VAL A 31 -2.93 11.66 1.40
N ALA A 32 -3.52 10.48 1.59
CA ALA A 32 -3.48 9.77 2.86
C ALA A 32 -2.06 9.38 3.34
N LYS A 33 -1.07 9.35 2.42
CA LYS A 33 0.36 9.14 2.74
C LYS A 33 1.08 10.42 3.15
N VAL A 34 0.50 11.58 2.85
CA VAL A 34 1.15 12.88 3.02
C VAL A 34 0.83 13.44 4.41
N LEU A 35 1.86 13.75 5.18
CA LEU A 35 1.73 14.42 6.47
C LEU A 35 1.72 15.94 6.32
N GLU A 36 2.69 16.48 5.60
CA GLU A 36 2.81 17.92 5.37
C GLU A 36 3.67 18.21 4.13
N ILE A 37 3.58 19.45 3.63
CA ILE A 37 4.42 19.98 2.56
C ILE A 37 5.21 21.15 3.13
N MET A 38 6.50 21.22 2.86
CA MET A 38 7.40 22.29 3.30
C MET A 38 8.25 22.80 2.16
N MET A 39 8.74 24.03 2.29
CA MET A 39 9.84 24.52 1.44
C MET A 39 11.08 23.66 1.69
N ALA A 40 11.75 23.27 0.62
CA ALA A 40 13.01 22.56 0.73
C ALA A 40 14.08 23.46 1.36
N ASP A 41 14.85 22.90 2.27
CA ASP A 41 15.91 23.59 2.99
C ASP A 41 17.19 22.73 2.95
N LYS A 42 18.23 23.17 3.64
CA LYS A 42 19.53 22.51 3.67
C LYS A 42 19.42 21.10 4.24
N VAL A 43 19.90 20.15 3.47
CA VAL A 43 20.00 18.74 3.83
C VAL A 43 21.43 18.40 4.19
N LYS A 44 21.65 17.67 5.28
CA LYS A 44 22.95 17.17 5.68
C LYS A 44 23.21 15.83 5.00
N PRO A 45 24.21 15.71 4.11
CA PRO A 45 24.48 14.45 3.41
C PRO A 45 24.84 13.32 4.39
N ILE A 46 24.46 12.09 4.02
CA ILE A 46 24.85 10.85 4.70
C ILE A 46 25.92 10.16 3.86
N PRO A 47 27.13 9.88 4.42
CA PRO A 47 28.14 9.10 3.70
C PRO A 47 27.64 7.68 3.39
N HIS A 48 27.98 7.17 2.20
CA HIS A 48 27.66 5.81 1.75
C HIS A 48 26.14 5.49 1.68
N SER A 49 25.29 6.50 1.58
CA SER A 49 23.86 6.31 1.32
C SER A 49 23.60 5.94 -0.14
N HIS A 50 22.39 5.43 -0.41
CA HIS A 50 21.90 5.22 -1.78
C HIS A 50 21.93 6.55 -2.57
N ASP A 51 22.20 6.48 -3.86
CA ASP A 51 22.36 7.66 -4.73
C ASP A 51 21.20 8.63 -4.74
N ALA A 52 19.96 8.13 -4.58
CA ALA A 52 18.79 8.96 -4.49
C ALA A 52 18.58 9.59 -3.10
N VAL A 53 19.31 9.15 -2.06
CA VAL A 53 19.22 9.73 -0.71
C VAL A 53 20.07 11.00 -0.67
N GLU A 54 19.41 12.14 -0.53
CA GLU A 54 20.07 13.44 -0.43
C GLU A 54 20.74 13.63 0.94
N GLY A 55 20.17 13.07 2.00
CA GLY A 55 20.68 13.16 3.35
C GLY A 55 19.60 13.23 4.42
N ILE A 56 19.88 13.96 5.48
CA ILE A 56 19.00 14.15 6.64
C ILE A 56 18.58 15.61 6.76
N PHE A 57 17.29 15.81 7.04
CA PHE A 57 16.70 17.11 7.35
C PHE A 57 15.97 17.03 8.70
N LYS A 58 16.09 18.05 9.53
CA LYS A 58 15.43 18.13 10.85
C LYS A 58 14.68 19.45 10.97
N PRO A 59 13.40 19.52 10.53
CA PRO A 59 12.63 20.76 10.57
C PRO A 59 12.23 21.18 12.00
N ARG A 60 12.01 20.21 12.88
CA ARG A 60 11.64 20.42 14.30
C ARG A 60 12.35 19.38 15.17
N GLU A 61 11.60 18.54 15.87
CA GLU A 61 12.15 17.46 16.70
C GLU A 61 12.38 16.16 15.91
N THR A 62 11.69 15.96 14.77
CA THR A 62 11.73 14.75 13.98
C THR A 62 12.86 14.81 12.95
N LEU A 63 13.66 13.75 12.88
CA LEU A 63 14.69 13.56 11.87
C LEU A 63 14.07 12.88 10.65
N LEU A 64 14.25 13.47 9.47
CA LEU A 64 13.71 12.99 8.22
C LEU A 64 14.83 12.57 7.27
N THR A 65 14.69 11.39 6.64
CA THR A 65 15.52 11.06 5.49
C THR A 65 14.95 11.75 4.26
N VAL A 66 15.81 12.44 3.49
CA VAL A 66 15.41 13.15 2.28
C VAL A 66 15.80 12.33 1.05
N ILE A 67 14.80 11.98 0.24
CA ILE A 67 14.96 11.34 -1.06
C ILE A 67 14.80 12.39 -2.15
N ASN A 68 15.77 12.46 -3.04
CA ASN A 68 15.72 13.28 -4.25
C ASN A 68 14.93 12.52 -5.31
N LEU A 69 13.64 12.76 -5.38
CA LEU A 69 12.73 12.05 -6.30
C LEU A 69 13.05 12.32 -7.77
N PRO A 70 13.40 13.58 -8.21
CA PRO A 70 13.94 13.82 -9.54
C PRO A 70 15.12 12.91 -9.89
N LYS A 71 16.14 12.82 -9.02
CA LYS A 71 17.31 11.97 -9.25
C LYS A 71 16.94 10.49 -9.32
N TYR A 72 16.03 10.04 -8.46
CA TYR A 72 15.59 8.64 -8.46
C TYR A 72 14.89 8.27 -9.77
N LEU A 73 13.98 9.11 -10.27
CA LEU A 73 13.17 8.82 -11.46
C LEU A 73 13.93 8.97 -12.78
N THR A 74 14.88 9.92 -12.85
CA THR A 74 15.54 10.28 -14.13
C THR A 74 17.03 10.07 -14.16
N GLY A 75 17.66 9.80 -13.01
CA GLY A 75 19.12 9.80 -12.85
C GLY A 75 19.73 11.19 -12.77
N GLU A 76 18.97 12.26 -13.00
CA GLU A 76 19.45 13.64 -13.02
C GLU A 76 19.04 14.39 -11.74
N CYS A 77 19.98 15.09 -11.13
CA CYS A 77 19.66 15.89 -9.93
C CYS A 77 18.82 17.14 -10.22
N GLY A 78 18.84 17.62 -11.46
CA GLY A 78 18.37 18.97 -11.78
C GLY A 78 19.11 20.07 -11.01
N ASP A 79 18.94 21.31 -11.42
CA ASP A 79 19.38 22.46 -10.61
C ASP A 79 18.42 22.59 -9.42
N LYS A 80 18.98 22.51 -8.19
CA LYS A 80 18.21 22.77 -6.96
C LYS A 80 17.69 24.20 -7.04
N LYS A 81 16.36 24.34 -7.11
CA LYS A 81 15.72 25.65 -7.17
C LYS A 81 15.34 26.11 -5.75
N ASP A 82 15.47 27.38 -5.47
CA ASP A 82 15.04 28.00 -4.20
C ASP A 82 13.55 27.79 -3.86
N ARG A 83 12.79 27.19 -4.80
CA ARG A 83 11.34 26.93 -4.66
C ARG A 83 10.97 25.47 -4.64
N ASP A 84 11.95 24.55 -4.59
CA ASP A 84 11.65 23.13 -4.43
C ASP A 84 10.90 22.88 -3.12
N LEU A 85 10.13 21.83 -3.08
CA LEU A 85 9.31 21.42 -1.94
C LEU A 85 9.73 20.05 -1.43
N PHE A 86 9.48 19.82 -0.16
CA PHE A 86 9.49 18.49 0.45
C PHE A 86 8.05 18.04 0.69
N ILE A 87 7.67 16.91 0.11
CA ILE A 87 6.48 16.16 0.49
C ILE A 87 6.92 15.21 1.61
N ILE A 88 6.44 15.46 2.83
CA ILE A 88 6.75 14.64 4.00
C ILE A 88 5.67 13.58 4.13
N THR A 89 6.09 12.34 4.22
CA THR A 89 5.23 11.16 4.24
C THR A 89 5.47 10.31 5.48
N ASN A 90 4.51 9.45 5.78
CA ASN A 90 4.65 8.41 6.80
C ASN A 90 4.35 7.05 6.18
N PHE A 91 5.38 6.24 5.99
CA PHE A 91 5.27 4.86 5.55
C PHE A 91 5.83 3.94 6.62
N ASN A 92 5.08 2.93 7.02
CA ASN A 92 5.55 1.93 7.98
C ASN A 92 6.19 2.55 9.23
N LYS A 93 5.60 3.64 9.76
CA LYS A 93 6.11 4.43 10.90
C LYS A 93 7.42 5.17 10.62
N MET A 94 7.88 5.23 9.37
CA MET A 94 9.03 6.02 8.96
C MET A 94 8.59 7.35 8.35
N HIS A 95 9.23 8.42 8.78
CA HIS A 95 9.02 9.74 8.21
C HIS A 95 10.08 10.01 7.14
N ILE A 96 9.63 10.18 5.89
CA ILE A 96 10.50 10.40 4.73
C ILE A 96 10.06 11.68 4.05
N ALA A 97 11.00 12.49 3.61
CA ALA A 97 10.77 13.68 2.82
C ALA A 97 11.20 13.42 1.37
N PHE A 98 10.28 13.63 0.43
CA PHE A 98 10.57 13.54 -1.00
C PHE A 98 10.70 14.93 -1.59
N ARG A 99 11.87 15.24 -2.20
CA ARG A 99 12.06 16.49 -2.93
C ARG A 99 11.29 16.43 -4.25
N VAL A 100 10.52 17.49 -4.52
CA VAL A 100 9.79 17.73 -5.77
C VAL A 100 9.93 19.18 -6.20
N HIS A 101 9.63 19.52 -7.46
CA HIS A 101 9.77 20.89 -7.94
C HIS A 101 8.59 21.78 -7.56
N SER A 102 7.36 21.28 -7.63
CA SER A 102 6.16 22.02 -7.20
C SER A 102 5.01 21.08 -6.86
N VAL A 103 4.07 21.56 -6.09
CA VAL A 103 2.76 20.92 -5.86
C VAL A 103 1.70 21.72 -6.61
N VAL A 104 0.85 21.02 -7.36
CA VAL A 104 -0.16 21.64 -8.24
C VAL A 104 -1.52 21.72 -7.55
N GLY A 105 -1.95 20.61 -6.91
CA GLY A 105 -3.24 20.53 -6.25
C GLY A 105 -3.63 19.10 -5.91
N ILE A 106 -4.89 18.90 -5.52
CA ILE A 106 -5.46 17.61 -5.19
C ILE A 106 -6.62 17.32 -6.14
N SER A 107 -6.68 16.10 -6.67
CA SER A 107 -7.80 15.59 -7.44
C SER A 107 -8.33 14.31 -6.82
N ARG A 108 -9.66 14.16 -6.82
CA ARG A 108 -10.32 12.91 -6.45
C ARG A 108 -10.57 12.11 -7.72
N ILE A 109 -10.17 10.86 -7.74
CA ILE A 109 -10.33 9.93 -8.86
C ILE A 109 -10.81 8.56 -8.37
N SER A 110 -11.50 7.82 -9.23
CA SER A 110 -11.82 6.42 -8.97
C SER A 110 -10.62 5.53 -9.23
N TRP A 111 -10.41 4.51 -8.41
CA TRP A 111 -9.43 3.45 -8.67
C TRP A 111 -9.65 2.77 -10.02
N GLU A 112 -10.90 2.68 -10.49
CA GLU A 112 -11.25 2.14 -11.82
C GLU A 112 -10.72 3.01 -12.99
N ALA A 113 -10.48 4.30 -12.74
CA ALA A 113 -9.93 5.22 -13.74
C ALA A 113 -8.40 5.18 -13.83
N ILE A 114 -7.73 4.45 -12.93
CA ILE A 114 -6.28 4.29 -12.92
C ILE A 114 -5.91 3.12 -13.84
N GLN A 115 -5.22 3.42 -14.92
CA GLN A 115 -4.79 2.44 -15.91
C GLN A 115 -3.34 2.04 -15.69
N LYS A 116 -3.05 0.75 -15.59
CA LYS A 116 -1.67 0.25 -15.56
C LYS A 116 -1.03 0.36 -16.96
N PRO A 117 0.21 0.85 -17.07
CA PRO A 117 0.95 0.78 -18.32
C PRO A 117 1.08 -0.66 -18.82
N ASP A 118 1.05 -0.86 -20.15
CA ASP A 118 1.23 -2.19 -20.73
C ASP A 118 2.64 -2.71 -20.40
N LYS A 119 2.70 -3.86 -19.75
CA LYS A 119 3.96 -4.52 -19.34
C LYS A 119 4.89 -4.82 -20.53
N ALA A 120 4.32 -5.01 -21.72
CA ALA A 120 5.11 -5.22 -22.95
C ALA A 120 5.97 -3.99 -23.32
N LEU A 121 5.60 -2.79 -22.84
CA LEU A 121 6.32 -1.55 -23.12
C LEU A 121 7.36 -1.17 -22.03
N THR A 122 7.34 -1.88 -20.90
CA THR A 122 8.24 -1.63 -19.76
C THR A 122 9.37 -2.66 -19.62
N ASN A 123 9.72 -3.39 -20.71
CA ASN A 123 10.73 -4.47 -20.71
C ASN A 123 10.44 -5.59 -19.67
N GLY A 124 9.18 -5.77 -19.27
CA GLY A 124 8.79 -6.78 -18.29
C GLY A 124 9.12 -6.43 -16.84
N GLU A 125 9.71 -5.27 -16.58
CA GLU A 125 9.92 -4.76 -15.22
C GLU A 125 8.70 -3.94 -14.79
N ASP A 126 8.17 -4.22 -13.60
CA ASP A 126 7.17 -3.36 -12.99
C ASP A 126 7.87 -2.07 -12.58
N GLY A 127 7.60 -0.98 -13.30
CA GLY A 127 8.08 0.36 -12.96
C GLY A 127 7.56 0.81 -11.58
N VAL A 128 8.00 1.98 -11.11
CA VAL A 128 7.55 2.57 -9.84
C VAL A 128 6.23 3.33 -9.96
N ALA A 129 5.43 3.01 -10.96
CA ALA A 129 4.12 3.62 -11.17
C ALA A 129 3.02 2.61 -10.84
N THR A 130 2.13 2.97 -9.92
CA THR A 130 0.88 2.23 -9.68
C THR A 130 0.00 2.28 -10.93
N GLY A 131 -0.03 3.41 -11.64
CA GLY A 131 -0.76 3.57 -12.89
C GLY A 131 -0.78 5.01 -13.39
N ILE A 132 -1.56 5.23 -14.43
CA ILE A 132 -1.79 6.55 -15.04
C ILE A 132 -3.27 6.89 -14.94
N ALA A 133 -3.59 8.11 -14.52
CA ALA A 133 -4.95 8.61 -14.43
C ALA A 133 -5.13 9.91 -15.23
N GLN A 134 -6.31 10.09 -15.80
CA GLN A 134 -6.73 11.36 -16.38
C GLN A 134 -7.27 12.25 -15.26
N CYS A 135 -6.62 13.41 -15.02
CA CYS A 135 -7.04 14.43 -14.07
C CYS A 135 -7.33 15.74 -14.80
N GLY A 136 -8.59 16.01 -15.10
CA GLY A 136 -8.96 17.09 -16.01
C GLY A 136 -8.39 16.84 -17.41
N ASP A 137 -7.65 17.83 -17.95
CA ASP A 137 -7.00 17.70 -19.27
C ASP A 137 -5.60 17.07 -19.21
N ASN A 138 -5.10 16.70 -18.03
CA ASN A 138 -3.75 16.22 -17.84
C ASN A 138 -3.71 14.72 -17.51
N LEU A 139 -2.67 14.06 -18.00
CA LEU A 139 -2.29 12.70 -17.55
C LEU A 139 -1.36 12.83 -16.35
N VAL A 140 -1.65 12.09 -15.30
CA VAL A 140 -0.90 12.06 -14.05
C VAL A 140 -0.40 10.65 -13.81
N THR A 141 0.91 10.46 -13.68
CA THR A 141 1.51 9.19 -13.30
C THR A 141 1.48 9.06 -11.78
N ILE A 142 0.70 8.11 -11.25
CA ILE A 142 0.61 7.82 -9.82
C ILE A 142 1.77 6.91 -9.45
N LEU A 143 2.62 7.38 -8.52
CA LEU A 143 3.82 6.67 -8.12
C LEU A 143 3.57 5.75 -6.93
N ASP A 144 4.20 4.57 -6.99
CA ASP A 144 4.30 3.63 -5.87
C ASP A 144 5.48 4.03 -4.96
N PHE A 145 5.19 4.85 -3.96
CA PHE A 145 6.18 5.32 -3.00
C PHE A 145 6.71 4.21 -2.10
N GLU A 146 5.94 3.16 -1.88
CA GLU A 146 6.38 1.99 -1.10
C GLU A 146 7.47 1.24 -1.83
N LYS A 147 7.26 1.02 -3.13
CA LYS A 147 8.26 0.41 -3.99
C LYS A 147 9.53 1.24 -4.08
N ILE A 148 9.40 2.58 -4.22
CA ILE A 148 10.54 3.50 -4.21
C ILE A 148 11.34 3.35 -2.90
N VAL A 149 10.67 3.33 -1.75
CA VAL A 149 11.34 3.15 -0.45
C VAL A 149 11.95 1.76 -0.33
N ALA A 150 11.25 0.71 -0.77
CA ALA A 150 11.74 -0.66 -0.75
C ALA A 150 13.01 -0.87 -1.59
N GLU A 151 13.10 -0.20 -2.74
CA GLU A 151 14.30 -0.25 -3.59
C GLU A 151 15.49 0.50 -2.99
N ILE A 152 15.22 1.63 -2.28
CA ILE A 152 16.27 2.44 -1.64
C ILE A 152 16.75 1.82 -0.32
N ALA A 153 15.84 1.24 0.46
CA ALA A 153 16.11 0.70 1.80
C ALA A 153 15.39 -0.65 2.00
N PRO A 154 15.85 -1.73 1.37
CA PRO A 154 15.19 -3.06 1.41
C PRO A 154 14.96 -3.61 2.82
N GLU A 155 15.83 -3.25 3.79
CA GLU A 155 15.69 -3.66 5.19
C GLU A 155 14.46 -3.09 5.90
N THR A 156 13.79 -2.11 5.31
CA THR A 156 12.58 -1.48 5.86
C THR A 156 11.29 -2.16 5.41
N THR A 157 11.40 -3.16 4.56
CA THR A 157 10.28 -3.94 4.02
C THR A 157 10.03 -5.22 4.84
N ILE A 158 9.12 -6.05 4.36
CA ILE A 158 8.80 -7.35 4.97
C ILE A 158 10.07 -8.20 5.08
N GLN A 159 10.37 -8.69 6.28
CA GLN A 159 11.52 -9.55 6.54
C GLN A 159 11.04 -10.99 6.79
N VAL A 160 11.29 -11.88 5.84
CA VAL A 160 10.94 -13.32 5.96
C VAL A 160 11.56 -13.95 7.21
N SER A 161 12.72 -13.46 7.66
CA SER A 161 13.38 -13.89 8.89
C SER A 161 12.56 -13.66 10.17
N ASP A 162 11.56 -12.77 10.15
CA ASP A 162 10.67 -12.57 11.31
C ASP A 162 9.79 -13.79 11.58
N ILE A 163 9.52 -14.59 10.55
CA ILE A 163 8.79 -15.85 10.69
C ILE A 163 9.61 -16.89 11.49
N ASP A 164 10.93 -16.90 11.36
CA ASP A 164 11.80 -17.83 12.09
C ASP A 164 11.73 -17.63 13.60
N LYS A 165 11.37 -16.42 14.04
CA LYS A 165 11.18 -16.10 15.47
C LYS A 165 9.93 -16.76 16.07
N LEU A 166 8.99 -17.22 15.23
CA LEU A 166 7.77 -17.91 15.65
C LEU A 166 7.99 -19.40 15.99
N GLY A 167 9.21 -19.92 15.78
CA GLY A 167 9.57 -21.31 16.05
C GLY A 167 9.05 -22.30 15.01
N ASP A 168 9.14 -23.61 15.34
CA ASP A 168 8.67 -24.67 14.46
C ASP A 168 7.14 -24.64 14.31
N ARG A 169 6.66 -24.70 13.06
CA ARG A 169 5.25 -24.60 12.74
C ARG A 169 4.78 -25.79 11.91
N MET A 170 3.58 -26.27 12.23
CA MET A 170 2.92 -27.30 11.43
C MET A 170 2.30 -26.71 10.17
N GLN A 171 2.18 -27.52 9.13
CA GLN A 171 1.45 -27.13 7.93
C GLN A 171 -0.04 -26.93 8.23
N ARG A 172 -0.62 -25.93 7.58
CA ARG A 172 -2.03 -25.58 7.67
C ARG A 172 -2.66 -25.64 6.28
N GLU A 173 -3.81 -26.32 6.19
CA GLU A 173 -4.51 -26.57 4.93
C GLU A 173 -5.55 -25.49 4.57
N GLN A 174 -5.81 -24.56 5.50
CA GLN A 174 -6.79 -23.50 5.26
C GLN A 174 -6.39 -22.64 4.04
N SER A 175 -7.34 -22.40 3.16
CA SER A 175 -7.14 -21.56 1.95
C SER A 175 -7.12 -20.09 2.30
N ILE A 176 -6.03 -19.45 2.02
CA ILE A 176 -5.82 -18.01 2.25
C ILE A 176 -5.91 -17.27 0.93
N ILE A 177 -6.73 -16.24 0.89
CA ILE A 177 -6.86 -15.33 -0.25
C ILE A 177 -5.99 -14.10 0.05
N LEU A 178 -5.13 -13.72 -0.89
CA LEU A 178 -4.28 -12.53 -0.81
C LEU A 178 -4.56 -11.62 -2.00
N ALA A 179 -4.99 -10.39 -1.73
CA ALA A 179 -5.13 -9.33 -2.72
C ALA A 179 -4.05 -8.26 -2.48
N GLU A 180 -3.13 -8.12 -3.45
CA GLU A 180 -1.95 -7.24 -3.38
C GLU A 180 -1.50 -6.93 -4.80
N ASP A 181 -1.36 -5.65 -5.15
CA ASP A 181 -1.03 -5.25 -6.53
C ASP A 181 0.47 -5.21 -6.83
N SER A 182 1.31 -5.16 -5.82
CA SER A 182 2.77 -5.21 -5.94
C SER A 182 3.24 -6.65 -6.06
N ILE A 183 3.81 -7.03 -7.21
CA ILE A 183 4.38 -8.37 -7.44
C ILE A 183 5.48 -8.69 -6.41
N LEU A 184 6.31 -7.70 -6.06
CA LEU A 184 7.36 -7.87 -5.07
C LEU A 184 6.75 -8.20 -3.69
N LEU A 185 5.78 -7.42 -3.23
CA LEU A 185 5.15 -7.62 -1.92
C LEU A 185 4.32 -8.91 -1.89
N THR A 186 3.56 -9.21 -2.96
CA THR A 186 2.86 -10.50 -3.11
C THR A 186 3.82 -11.67 -2.91
N LYS A 187 4.98 -11.64 -3.56
CA LYS A 187 6.01 -12.67 -3.40
C LYS A 187 6.53 -12.74 -1.97
N MET A 188 6.91 -11.61 -1.37
CA MET A 188 7.46 -11.56 0.00
C MET A 188 6.45 -12.06 1.04
N ILE A 189 5.17 -11.65 0.91
CA ILE A 189 4.09 -12.13 1.79
C ILE A 189 3.88 -13.62 1.58
N SER A 190 3.77 -14.09 0.33
CA SER A 190 3.56 -15.51 0.01
C SER A 190 4.69 -16.38 0.53
N ASP A 191 5.96 -16.00 0.29
CA ASP A 191 7.13 -16.74 0.80
C ASP A 191 7.13 -16.80 2.33
N SER A 192 6.72 -15.72 3.00
CA SER A 192 6.59 -15.65 4.45
C SER A 192 5.49 -16.57 4.98
N LEU A 193 4.31 -16.55 4.34
CA LEU A 193 3.18 -17.40 4.72
C LEU A 193 3.45 -18.87 4.46
N LEU A 194 4.08 -19.22 3.32
CA LEU A 194 4.53 -20.59 3.03
C LEU A 194 5.51 -21.08 4.11
N ARG A 195 6.47 -20.24 4.50
CA ARG A 195 7.42 -20.55 5.58
C ARG A 195 6.74 -20.68 6.94
N ALA A 196 5.66 -19.95 7.17
CA ALA A 196 4.81 -20.06 8.35
C ALA A 196 3.88 -21.29 8.35
N GLY A 197 3.91 -22.12 7.29
CA GLY A 197 3.13 -23.34 7.16
C GLY A 197 1.81 -23.22 6.40
N TYR A 198 1.45 -22.03 5.92
CA TYR A 198 0.26 -21.82 5.09
C TYR A 198 0.57 -22.18 3.64
N THR A 199 0.17 -23.36 3.19
CA THR A 199 0.54 -23.92 1.88
C THR A 199 -0.49 -23.68 0.79
N ASN A 200 -1.73 -23.32 1.16
CA ASN A 200 -2.82 -23.10 0.23
C ASN A 200 -3.13 -21.60 0.10
N LEU A 201 -2.38 -20.94 -0.81
CA LEU A 201 -2.50 -19.51 -1.06
C LEU A 201 -3.04 -19.27 -2.47
N THR A 202 -4.03 -18.39 -2.59
CA THR A 202 -4.52 -17.87 -3.87
C THR A 202 -4.30 -16.35 -3.88
N THR A 203 -3.56 -15.86 -4.88
CA THR A 203 -3.18 -14.45 -4.96
C THR A 203 -3.87 -13.73 -6.12
N PHE A 204 -4.24 -12.47 -5.90
CA PHE A 204 -4.88 -11.60 -6.89
C PHE A 204 -4.16 -10.25 -6.93
N ASN A 205 -4.09 -9.64 -8.12
CA ASN A 205 -3.35 -8.39 -8.32
C ASN A 205 -4.17 -7.12 -8.02
N ASN A 206 -5.43 -7.27 -7.64
CA ASN A 206 -6.31 -6.17 -7.24
C ASN A 206 -7.55 -6.71 -6.53
N GLY A 207 -8.31 -5.80 -5.92
CA GLY A 207 -9.52 -6.17 -5.20
C GLY A 207 -10.65 -6.68 -6.10
N ARG A 208 -10.69 -6.27 -7.38
CA ARG A 208 -11.72 -6.73 -8.33
C ARG A 208 -11.56 -8.19 -8.66
N GLU A 209 -10.36 -8.63 -9.02
CA GLU A 209 -10.07 -10.04 -9.29
C GLU A 209 -10.40 -10.93 -8.08
N ALA A 210 -10.01 -10.47 -6.88
CA ALA A 210 -10.32 -11.17 -5.63
C ALA A 210 -11.84 -11.26 -5.39
N TRP A 211 -12.58 -10.17 -5.63
CA TRP A 211 -14.03 -10.14 -5.50
C TRP A 211 -14.71 -11.09 -6.48
N GLU A 212 -14.35 -11.05 -7.77
CA GLU A 212 -14.91 -11.92 -8.81
C GLU A 212 -14.70 -13.40 -8.49
N PHE A 213 -13.51 -13.76 -7.98
CA PHE A 213 -13.25 -15.12 -7.51
C PHE A 213 -14.17 -15.47 -6.33
N LEU A 214 -14.23 -14.66 -5.28
CA LEU A 214 -15.07 -14.90 -4.12
C LEU A 214 -16.56 -14.98 -4.49
N GLU A 215 -17.03 -14.09 -5.37
CA GLU A 215 -18.40 -14.11 -5.88
C GLU A 215 -18.71 -15.40 -6.64
N SER A 216 -17.75 -15.93 -7.41
CA SER A 216 -17.94 -17.16 -8.17
C SER A 216 -18.16 -18.39 -7.31
N ILE A 217 -17.59 -18.41 -6.08
CA ILE A 217 -17.65 -19.55 -5.15
C ILE A 217 -18.60 -19.32 -3.96
N ARG A 218 -19.17 -18.12 -3.78
CA ARG A 218 -19.93 -17.72 -2.58
C ARG A 218 -21.10 -18.62 -2.22
N SER A 219 -21.70 -19.30 -3.22
CA SER A 219 -22.86 -20.18 -3.04
C SER A 219 -22.47 -21.66 -2.90
N GLU A 220 -21.20 -21.99 -2.94
CA GLU A 220 -20.73 -23.36 -2.81
C GLU A 220 -20.77 -23.79 -1.34
N PRO A 221 -21.16 -25.06 -1.05
CA PRO A 221 -21.26 -25.56 0.33
C PRO A 221 -19.93 -25.55 1.06
N ASP A 222 -18.81 -25.65 0.31
CA ASP A 222 -17.44 -25.69 0.80
C ASP A 222 -16.73 -24.33 0.71
N PHE A 223 -17.48 -23.22 0.58
CA PHE A 223 -16.92 -21.85 0.46
C PHE A 223 -15.77 -21.61 1.43
N TYR A 224 -15.97 -21.89 2.72
CA TYR A 224 -14.97 -21.64 3.75
C TYR A 224 -13.75 -22.58 3.71
N MET A 225 -13.83 -23.69 3.00
CA MET A 225 -12.65 -24.51 2.71
C MET A 225 -11.80 -23.91 1.59
N ARG A 226 -12.45 -23.17 0.66
CA ARG A 226 -11.80 -22.52 -0.49
C ARG A 226 -11.38 -21.08 -0.21
N ALA A 227 -11.99 -20.44 0.80
CA ALA A 227 -11.68 -19.08 1.23
C ALA A 227 -11.86 -18.98 2.75
N ALA A 228 -10.85 -19.41 3.50
CA ALA A 228 -10.90 -19.43 4.95
C ALA A 228 -10.61 -18.05 5.57
N LEU A 229 -9.77 -17.23 4.90
CA LEU A 229 -9.36 -15.90 5.33
C LEU A 229 -8.94 -15.06 4.13
N LEU A 230 -9.28 -13.76 4.16
CA LEU A 230 -8.83 -12.77 3.19
C LEU A 230 -7.79 -11.85 3.83
N ILE A 231 -6.65 -11.69 3.16
CA ILE A 231 -5.67 -10.63 3.41
C ILE A 231 -5.75 -9.67 2.23
N THR A 232 -5.89 -8.38 2.50
CA THR A 232 -5.97 -7.37 1.43
C THR A 232 -5.11 -6.15 1.74
N ASP A 233 -4.39 -5.64 0.73
CA ASP A 233 -3.90 -4.28 0.79
C ASP A 233 -5.06 -3.29 0.67
N ILE A 234 -4.83 -2.02 1.00
CA ILE A 234 -5.77 -0.91 0.80
C ILE A 234 -5.63 -0.36 -0.62
N GLU A 235 -4.42 -0.04 -1.03
CA GLU A 235 -4.14 0.68 -2.28
C GLU A 235 -3.95 -0.28 -3.45
N MET A 236 -5.02 -0.58 -4.14
CA MET A 236 -4.98 -1.43 -5.34
C MET A 236 -5.80 -0.79 -6.47
N PRO A 237 -5.33 -0.86 -7.73
CA PRO A 237 -6.10 -0.41 -8.89
C PRO A 237 -7.40 -1.21 -9.04
N GLU A 238 -8.34 -0.68 -9.80
CA GLU A 238 -9.67 -1.21 -10.10
C GLU A 238 -10.61 -1.31 -8.89
N MET A 239 -10.17 -1.89 -7.77
CA MET A 239 -10.91 -1.96 -6.52
C MET A 239 -9.96 -1.94 -5.33
N ASP A 240 -10.13 -0.94 -4.44
CA ASP A 240 -9.37 -0.82 -3.20
C ASP A 240 -9.77 -1.87 -2.15
N GLY A 241 -8.89 -2.11 -1.16
CA GLY A 241 -9.13 -3.11 -0.12
C GLY A 241 -10.25 -2.74 0.86
N HIS A 242 -10.58 -1.47 1.02
CA HIS A 242 -11.73 -1.05 1.81
C HIS A 242 -13.04 -1.41 1.13
N ARG A 243 -13.11 -1.19 -0.20
CA ARG A 243 -14.27 -1.59 -1.00
C ARG A 243 -14.44 -3.10 -1.01
N LEU A 244 -13.35 -3.85 -1.19
CA LEU A 244 -13.36 -5.31 -1.12
C LEU A 244 -13.85 -5.79 0.25
N THR A 245 -13.30 -5.25 1.35
CA THR A 245 -13.72 -5.57 2.72
C THR A 245 -15.21 -5.33 2.92
N LYS A 246 -15.72 -4.17 2.47
CA LYS A 246 -17.14 -3.83 2.56
C LYS A 246 -18.01 -4.86 1.86
N LEU A 247 -17.71 -5.19 0.61
CA LEU A 247 -18.48 -6.15 -0.18
C LEU A 247 -18.53 -7.53 0.48
N VAL A 248 -17.37 -8.01 0.98
CA VAL A 248 -17.30 -9.30 1.69
C VAL A 248 -18.12 -9.28 2.97
N LYS A 249 -18.05 -8.19 3.75
CA LYS A 249 -18.75 -8.11 5.04
C LYS A 249 -20.27 -7.81 4.92
N GLU A 250 -20.71 -7.27 3.80
CA GLU A 250 -22.11 -7.06 3.49
C GLU A 250 -22.81 -8.29 2.85
N ASP A 251 -22.03 -9.23 2.28
CA ASP A 251 -22.60 -10.45 1.67
C ASP A 251 -22.96 -11.51 2.73
N GLU A 252 -24.18 -11.99 2.72
CA GLU A 252 -24.73 -12.94 3.71
C GLU A 252 -23.96 -14.26 3.79
N ASN A 253 -23.36 -14.72 2.69
CA ASN A 253 -22.61 -15.98 2.65
C ASN A 253 -21.15 -15.80 3.08
N MET A 254 -20.60 -14.60 2.90
CA MET A 254 -19.17 -14.31 3.11
C MET A 254 -18.89 -13.50 4.39
N LYS A 255 -19.86 -12.81 4.97
CA LYS A 255 -19.66 -11.87 6.10
C LYS A 255 -18.92 -12.44 7.31
N ASN A 256 -18.97 -13.76 7.50
CA ASN A 256 -18.24 -14.45 8.57
C ASN A 256 -16.82 -14.83 8.19
N MET A 257 -16.37 -14.60 6.94
CA MET A 257 -14.97 -14.81 6.55
C MET A 257 -14.10 -13.74 7.22
N PRO A 258 -13.05 -14.13 7.95
CA PRO A 258 -12.09 -13.16 8.50
C PRO A 258 -11.42 -12.35 7.39
N VAL A 259 -11.32 -11.04 7.60
CA VAL A 259 -10.65 -10.10 6.71
C VAL A 259 -9.58 -9.35 7.48
N ILE A 260 -8.33 -9.46 7.04
CA ILE A 260 -7.19 -8.71 7.56
C ILE A 260 -6.78 -7.69 6.51
N ILE A 261 -6.79 -6.42 6.88
CA ILE A 261 -6.17 -5.35 6.08
C ILE A 261 -4.69 -5.32 6.45
N PHE A 262 -3.82 -5.55 5.46
CA PHE A 262 -2.36 -5.56 5.64
C PHE A 262 -1.73 -4.55 4.67
N SER A 263 -1.48 -3.34 5.17
CA SER A 263 -1.10 -2.21 4.32
C SER A 263 -0.06 -1.32 5.00
N SER A 264 0.77 -0.65 4.21
CA SER A 264 1.64 0.41 4.70
C SER A 264 0.90 1.70 5.05
N LEU A 265 -0.34 1.82 4.58
CA LEU A 265 -1.22 2.97 4.82
C LEU A 265 -2.10 2.75 6.08
N ILE A 266 -1.51 2.39 7.20
CA ILE A 266 -2.24 2.23 8.47
C ILE A 266 -1.95 3.42 9.41
N ASN A 267 -2.87 4.37 9.41
CA ASN A 267 -2.94 5.47 10.39
C ASN A 267 -4.24 5.36 11.21
N GLU A 268 -4.47 6.27 12.14
CA GLU A 268 -5.65 6.23 13.01
C GLU A 268 -6.97 6.35 12.23
N GLU A 269 -7.00 7.20 11.20
CA GLU A 269 -8.18 7.39 10.34
C GLU A 269 -8.49 6.09 9.57
N MET A 270 -7.48 5.46 8.96
CA MET A 270 -7.63 4.20 8.25
C MET A 270 -8.07 3.06 9.18
N ARG A 271 -7.57 3.05 10.44
CA ARG A 271 -8.03 2.08 11.45
C ARG A 271 -9.50 2.23 11.78
N VAL A 272 -9.96 3.47 11.97
CA VAL A 272 -11.39 3.74 12.22
C VAL A 272 -12.21 3.29 11.02
N LYS A 273 -11.79 3.63 9.81
CA LYS A 273 -12.46 3.28 8.56
C LYS A 273 -12.56 1.75 8.36
N GLY A 274 -11.45 1.04 8.44
CA GLY A 274 -11.44 -0.42 8.27
C GLY A 274 -12.29 -1.14 9.32
N LYS A 275 -12.29 -0.65 10.57
CA LYS A 275 -13.17 -1.18 11.62
C LYS A 275 -14.65 -0.97 11.33
N GLN A 276 -15.03 0.21 10.82
CA GLN A 276 -16.41 0.50 10.40
C GLN A 276 -16.89 -0.43 9.26
N LEU A 277 -15.98 -0.82 8.38
CA LEU A 277 -16.24 -1.74 7.28
C LEU A 277 -16.28 -3.22 7.71
N GLY A 278 -15.94 -3.51 8.97
CA GLY A 278 -15.98 -4.85 9.54
C GLY A 278 -14.69 -5.66 9.36
N ALA A 279 -13.56 -5.04 9.03
CA ALA A 279 -12.27 -5.74 9.06
C ALA A 279 -12.01 -6.31 10.46
N ASP A 280 -11.59 -7.57 10.53
CA ASP A 280 -11.31 -8.27 11.79
C ASP A 280 -10.02 -7.80 12.42
N GLU A 281 -9.01 -7.45 11.59
CA GLU A 281 -7.77 -6.86 12.04
C GLU A 281 -7.15 -5.95 10.96
N GLN A 282 -6.27 -5.05 11.38
CA GLN A 282 -5.54 -4.14 10.50
C GLN A 282 -4.09 -4.02 10.96
N LEU A 283 -3.18 -4.44 10.09
CA LEU A 283 -1.76 -4.54 10.39
C LEU A 283 -0.93 -3.74 9.38
N SER A 284 0.11 -3.09 9.88
CA SER A 284 1.04 -2.36 9.04
C SER A 284 2.06 -3.32 8.42
N LYS A 285 2.32 -3.23 7.11
CA LYS A 285 3.53 -3.81 6.54
C LYS A 285 4.72 -3.08 7.21
N PRO A 286 5.74 -3.70 7.73
CA PRO A 286 6.25 -5.04 7.56
C PRO A 286 5.93 -6.03 8.71
N GLU A 287 4.91 -5.83 9.51
CA GLU A 287 4.61 -6.64 10.71
C GLU A 287 4.18 -8.09 10.33
N ILE A 288 4.97 -8.79 9.49
CA ILE A 288 4.62 -10.09 8.92
C ILE A 288 4.51 -11.19 9.99
N GLY A 289 5.36 -11.17 11.02
CA GLY A 289 5.25 -12.13 12.13
C GLY A 289 3.93 -11.99 12.88
N ARG A 290 3.50 -10.74 13.13
CA ARG A 290 2.21 -10.46 13.76
C ARG A 290 1.03 -10.84 12.86
N LEU A 291 1.16 -10.69 11.54
CA LEU A 291 0.14 -11.16 10.60
C LEU A 291 -0.12 -12.65 10.80
N VAL A 292 0.93 -13.45 10.89
CA VAL A 292 0.82 -14.90 11.10
C VAL A 292 0.16 -15.22 12.44
N GLU A 293 0.54 -14.55 13.53
CA GLU A 293 -0.09 -14.75 14.86
C GLU A 293 -1.59 -14.43 14.84
N VAL A 294 -1.97 -13.35 14.15
CA VAL A 294 -3.38 -12.95 14.02
C VAL A 294 -4.15 -13.94 13.15
N MET A 295 -3.57 -14.40 12.04
CA MET A 295 -4.17 -15.45 11.21
C MET A 295 -4.44 -16.70 12.01
N ASP A 296 -3.46 -17.19 12.79
CA ASP A 296 -3.63 -18.34 13.68
C ASP A 296 -4.82 -18.13 14.63
N ALA A 297 -4.86 -17.00 15.31
CA ALA A 297 -5.92 -16.71 16.26
C ALA A 297 -7.33 -16.60 15.64
N LEU A 298 -7.44 -16.09 14.41
CA LEU A 298 -8.72 -15.97 13.70
C LEU A 298 -9.20 -17.31 13.15
N LEU A 299 -8.29 -18.14 12.63
CA LEU A 299 -8.61 -19.45 12.07
C LEU A 299 -8.93 -20.45 13.18
N ASP A 300 -8.13 -20.50 14.26
CA ASP A 300 -8.38 -21.43 15.39
C ASP A 300 -9.71 -21.16 16.09
N ARG A 301 -10.19 -19.91 16.16
CA ARG A 301 -11.53 -19.57 16.69
C ARG A 301 -12.66 -20.14 15.84
N ARG A 302 -12.44 -20.41 14.58
CA ARG A 302 -13.46 -20.97 13.66
C ARG A 302 -13.54 -22.48 13.75
N ASP A 303 -12.42 -23.17 13.93
CA ASP A 303 -12.36 -24.61 14.02
C ASP A 303 -13.04 -25.14 15.30
N ILE A 304 -13.35 -24.24 16.26
CA ILE A 304 -14.03 -24.54 17.53
C ILE A 304 -15.59 -24.42 17.43
N LYS A 305 -16.12 -23.86 16.34
CA LYS A 305 -17.57 -23.69 16.13
C LYS A 305 -18.10 -24.64 15.08
#